data_c7c8e6fc4503f4938d47f883805f681a
#
_entry.id   c7c8e6fc4503f4938d47f883805f681a
#
_cell.length_a   1.000
_cell.length_b   1.000
_cell.length_c   1.000
_cell.angle_alpha   90.00
_cell.angle_beta   90.00
_cell.angle_gamma   90.00
#
_symmetry.space_group_name_H-M   'P 1'
#
loop_
_entity.id
_entity.type
_entity.pdbx_description
1 polymer ?
#
loop_
_entity_poly.entity_id
_entity_poly.type
_entity_poly.pdbx_seq_one_letter_code
_entity_poly.pdbx_strand_id
1 'polypeptide(L)'
;MKELHITPLMTISLTLTIGIIIAKWGYDDFNMRFWLIISIISCALGSIIFFLTKFLSQKAYFSRSHLFLIYSQCVMIHLCILSLGAFLTCKQIADSQASTQLKNWQELSYLTRAKINTERYKSNIESKLVSLHVKQQDLSLIHI
;
A
#
# COMPACT_ATOMS: atom_id res chain seq x y z
N MET A 1 -19.95 12.08 38.51
CA MET A 1 -19.44 11.66 37.19
C MET A 1 -17.93 11.76 37.22
N LYS A 2 -17.18 10.65 37.04
CA LYS A 2 -15.71 10.69 36.95
C LYS A 2 -15.36 11.34 35.61
N GLU A 3 -14.75 12.51 35.64
CA GLU A 3 -14.21 13.15 34.47
C GLU A 3 -13.17 12.20 33.88
N LEU A 4 -13.42 11.72 32.67
CA LEU A 4 -12.49 10.91 31.93
C LEU A 4 -11.34 11.86 31.50
N HIS A 5 -10.24 11.89 32.26
CA HIS A 5 -9.03 12.58 31.86
C HIS A 5 -8.46 11.91 30.61
N ILE A 6 -8.96 12.32 29.45
CA ILE A 6 -8.44 11.88 28.16
C ILE A 6 -7.06 12.50 28.03
N THR A 7 -6.02 11.69 28.20
CA THR A 7 -4.65 12.15 28.00
C THR A 7 -4.42 12.53 26.53
N PRO A 8 -3.61 13.53 26.22
CA PRO A 8 -3.33 13.96 24.84
C PRO A 8 -2.82 12.81 23.96
N LEU A 9 -2.16 11.84 24.56
CA LEU A 9 -1.67 10.65 23.89
C LEU A 9 -2.81 9.73 23.41
N MET A 10 -3.90 9.68 24.18
CA MET A 10 -5.09 8.91 23.85
C MET A 10 -5.86 9.51 22.67
N THR A 11 -5.95 10.84 22.58
CA THR A 11 -6.57 11.52 21.45
C THR A 11 -5.77 11.34 20.16
N ILE A 12 -4.44 11.41 20.22
CA ILE A 12 -3.54 11.18 19.08
C ILE A 12 -3.70 9.73 18.57
N SER A 13 -3.67 8.75 19.49
CA SER A 13 -3.83 7.33 19.14
C SER A 13 -5.18 7.06 18.49
N LEU A 14 -6.25 7.63 19.03
CA LEU A 14 -7.61 7.48 18.50
C LEU A 14 -7.75 8.09 17.11
N THR A 15 -7.19 9.28 16.91
CA THR A 15 -7.20 9.96 15.60
C THR A 15 -6.44 9.17 14.55
N LEU A 16 -5.28 8.61 14.91
CA LEU A 16 -4.49 7.77 14.02
C LEU A 16 -5.24 6.48 13.65
N THR A 17 -5.89 5.84 14.63
CA THR A 17 -6.71 4.64 14.41
C THR A 17 -7.88 4.92 13.48
N ILE A 18 -8.56 6.04 13.64
CA ILE A 18 -9.63 6.47 12.73
C ILE A 18 -9.09 6.66 11.31
N GLY A 19 -7.92 7.28 11.15
CA GLY A 19 -7.25 7.44 9.85
C GLY A 19 -6.97 6.10 9.17
N ILE A 20 -6.51 5.10 9.92
CA ILE A 20 -6.28 3.74 9.42
C ILE A 20 -7.58 3.08 8.95
N ILE A 21 -8.65 3.21 9.72
CA ILE A 21 -9.96 2.63 9.39
C ILE A 21 -10.53 3.27 8.12
N ILE A 22 -10.49 4.60 8.02
CA ILE A 22 -10.98 5.34 6.84
C ILE A 22 -10.19 4.93 5.59
N ALA A 23 -8.87 4.81 5.70
CA ALA A 23 -8.03 4.39 4.59
C ALA A 23 -8.32 2.96 4.13
N LYS A 24 -8.61 2.05 5.06
CA LYS A 24 -8.94 0.66 4.74
C LYS A 24 -10.31 0.54 4.03
N TRP A 25 -11.28 1.38 4.40
CA TRP A 25 -12.61 1.37 3.80
C TRP A 25 -12.67 2.13 2.48
N GLY A 26 -11.90 3.20 2.34
CA GLY A 26 -11.88 4.06 1.16
C GLY A 26 -10.69 3.82 0.22
N TYR A 27 -10.01 2.67 0.33
CA TYR A 27 -8.80 2.40 -0.45
C TYR A 27 -9.05 2.41 -1.97
N ASP A 28 -10.21 1.93 -2.40
CA ASP A 28 -10.59 1.88 -3.82
C ASP A 28 -10.98 3.26 -4.37
N ASP A 29 -11.49 4.16 -3.51
CA ASP A 29 -11.97 5.49 -3.90
C ASP A 29 -10.86 6.56 -3.80
N PHE A 30 -9.96 6.44 -2.82
CA PHE A 30 -8.96 7.45 -2.51
C PHE A 30 -7.53 6.96 -2.73
N ASN A 31 -6.91 7.45 -3.80
CA ASN A 31 -5.54 7.12 -4.12
C ASN A 31 -4.56 7.62 -3.02
N MET A 32 -3.47 6.89 -2.80
CA MET A 32 -2.38 7.24 -1.87
C MET A 32 -1.92 8.70 -2.03
N ARG A 33 -1.90 9.23 -3.27
CA ARG A 33 -1.53 10.63 -3.55
C ARG A 33 -2.48 11.64 -2.91
N PHE A 34 -3.77 11.31 -2.84
CA PHE A 34 -4.78 12.16 -2.22
C PHE A 34 -4.49 12.40 -0.73
N TRP A 35 -4.19 11.34 0.02
CA TRP A 35 -3.86 11.43 1.43
C TRP A 35 -2.57 12.19 1.70
N LEU A 36 -1.57 12.04 0.81
CA LEU A 36 -0.31 12.78 0.88
C LEU A 36 -0.55 14.27 0.68
N ILE A 37 -1.34 14.66 -0.31
CA ILE A 37 -1.68 16.07 -0.59
C ILE A 37 -2.41 16.69 0.61
N ILE A 38 -3.40 16.01 1.17
CA ILE A 38 -4.13 16.48 2.36
C ILE A 38 -3.17 16.67 3.54
N SER A 39 -2.25 15.74 3.75
CA SER A 39 -1.26 15.82 4.83
C SER A 39 -0.37 17.05 4.67
N ILE A 40 0.14 17.30 3.47
CA ILE A 40 0.99 18.48 3.16
C ILE A 40 0.22 19.79 3.37
N ILE A 41 -1.01 19.88 2.84
CA ILE A 41 -1.86 21.07 2.98
C ILE A 41 -2.18 21.32 4.45
N SER A 42 -2.55 20.29 5.22
CA SER A 42 -2.86 20.43 6.64
C SER A 42 -1.65 20.88 7.46
N CYS A 43 -0.47 20.35 7.14
CA CYS A 43 0.78 20.74 7.79
C CYS A 43 1.15 22.21 7.47
N ALA A 44 1.01 22.64 6.22
CA ALA A 44 1.28 24.01 5.79
C ALA A 44 0.31 25.01 6.47
N LEU A 45 -1.00 24.72 6.44
CA LEU A 45 -2.01 25.54 7.11
C LEU A 45 -1.80 25.59 8.62
N GLY A 46 -1.49 24.47 9.26
CA GLY A 46 -1.18 24.38 10.68
C GLY A 46 0.03 25.26 11.06
N SER A 47 1.07 25.26 10.23
CA SER A 47 2.25 26.10 10.41
C SER A 47 1.92 27.59 10.29
N ILE A 48 1.12 27.97 9.30
CA ILE A 48 0.68 29.37 9.11
C ILE A 48 -0.13 29.83 10.33
N ILE A 49 -1.08 29.02 10.79
CA ILE A 49 -1.90 29.35 11.98
C ILE A 49 -1.02 29.49 13.22
N PHE A 50 -0.02 28.61 13.37
CA PHE A 50 0.94 28.69 14.48
C PHE A 50 1.71 30.02 14.47
N PHE A 51 2.25 30.44 13.32
CA PHE A 51 2.94 31.70 13.17
C PHE A 51 2.03 32.88 13.44
N LEU A 52 0.79 32.86 12.92
CA LEU A 52 -0.21 33.91 13.19
C LEU A 52 -0.55 33.99 14.68
N THR A 53 -0.74 32.87 15.35
CA THR A 53 -1.03 32.82 16.80
C THR A 53 0.12 33.42 17.59
N LYS A 54 1.37 33.08 17.24
CA LYS A 54 2.56 33.64 17.91
C LYS A 54 2.71 35.14 17.68
N PHE A 55 2.45 35.60 16.46
CA PHE A 55 2.56 37.03 16.11
C PHE A 55 1.46 37.87 16.77
N LEU A 56 0.20 37.37 16.80
CA LEU A 56 -0.93 38.04 17.42
C LEU A 56 -0.89 38.02 18.94
N SER A 57 -0.32 37.00 19.55
CA SER A 57 -0.13 36.90 21.01
C SER A 57 0.79 37.99 21.57
N GLN A 58 1.65 38.58 20.77
CA GLN A 58 2.50 39.74 21.17
C GLN A 58 1.73 41.04 21.26
N LYS A 59 0.53 41.14 20.65
CA LYS A 59 -0.33 42.35 20.74
C LYS A 59 -1.49 42.04 21.68
N ALA A 60 -1.44 42.56 22.90
CA ALA A 60 -2.32 42.29 24.05
C ALA A 60 -3.85 42.55 23.87
N TYR A 61 -4.41 42.51 22.69
CA TYR A 61 -5.80 42.96 22.42
C TYR A 61 -6.77 41.86 22.00
N PHE A 62 -6.44 40.57 22.15
CA PHE A 62 -7.19 39.53 21.43
C PHE A 62 -7.65 38.34 22.27
N SER A 63 -8.57 38.52 23.21
CA SER A 63 -9.05 37.42 24.09
C SER A 63 -9.90 36.39 23.37
N ARG A 64 -10.83 36.76 22.49
CA ARG A 64 -11.77 35.82 21.82
C ARG A 64 -11.21 35.13 20.58
N SER A 65 -10.48 35.87 19.78
CA SER A 65 -9.86 35.34 18.54
C SER A 65 -8.68 34.43 18.84
N HIS A 66 -8.01 34.59 19.99
CA HIS A 66 -6.91 33.71 20.42
C HIS A 66 -7.40 32.29 20.69
N LEU A 67 -8.57 32.12 21.34
CA LEU A 67 -9.18 30.80 21.56
C LEU A 67 -9.53 30.12 20.23
N PHE A 68 -10.12 30.87 19.29
CA PHE A 68 -10.45 30.31 17.97
C PHE A 68 -9.22 29.83 17.21
N LEU A 69 -8.11 30.57 17.25
CA LEU A 69 -6.84 30.18 16.62
C LEU A 69 -6.25 28.91 17.26
N ILE A 70 -6.31 28.78 18.60
CA ILE A 70 -5.83 27.57 19.29
C ILE A 70 -6.68 26.37 18.88
N TYR A 71 -8.01 26.49 18.84
CA TYR A 71 -8.89 25.38 18.38
C TYR A 71 -8.61 25.00 16.94
N SER A 72 -8.45 25.98 16.05
CA SER A 72 -8.10 25.75 14.65
C SER A 72 -6.78 25.02 14.51
N GLN A 73 -5.77 25.39 15.29
CA GLN A 73 -4.48 24.72 15.31
C GLN A 73 -4.60 23.25 15.78
N CYS A 74 -5.36 22.97 16.84
CA CYS A 74 -5.65 21.64 17.30
C CYS A 74 -6.31 20.78 16.21
N VAL A 75 -7.32 21.31 15.53
CA VAL A 75 -8.01 20.61 14.43
C VAL A 75 -7.03 20.27 13.30
N MET A 76 -6.17 21.22 12.90
CA MET A 76 -5.18 21.00 11.84
C MET A 76 -4.15 19.93 12.21
N ILE A 77 -3.71 19.87 13.47
CA ILE A 77 -2.80 18.83 13.95
C ILE A 77 -3.48 17.45 13.87
N HIS A 78 -4.74 17.32 14.33
CA HIS A 78 -5.47 16.08 14.27
C HIS A 78 -5.70 15.62 12.82
N LEU A 79 -6.03 16.55 11.92
CA LEU A 79 -6.22 16.27 10.51
C LEU A 79 -4.92 15.82 9.82
N CYS A 80 -3.78 16.38 10.21
CA CYS A 80 -2.47 15.96 9.77
C CYS A 80 -2.15 14.52 10.24
N ILE A 81 -2.41 14.21 11.51
CA ILE A 81 -2.18 12.86 12.07
C ILE A 81 -3.09 11.84 11.39
N LEU A 82 -4.37 12.17 11.18
CA LEU A 82 -5.34 11.31 10.51
C LEU A 82 -4.91 11.00 9.08
N SER A 83 -4.54 12.02 8.30
CA SER A 83 -4.10 11.85 6.91
C SER A 83 -2.80 11.09 6.80
N LEU A 84 -1.89 11.25 7.75
CA LEU A 84 -0.64 10.50 7.83
C LEU A 84 -0.89 9.01 8.13
N GLY A 85 -1.81 8.71 9.06
CA GLY A 85 -2.23 7.33 9.33
C GLY A 85 -2.87 6.67 8.11
N ALA A 86 -3.74 7.40 7.40
CA ALA A 86 -4.35 6.93 6.16
C ALA A 86 -3.31 6.69 5.05
N PHE A 87 -2.36 7.60 4.87
CA PHE A 87 -1.28 7.46 3.90
C PHE A 87 -0.42 6.22 4.14
N LEU A 88 0.03 6.00 5.40
CA LEU A 88 0.85 4.85 5.76
C LEU A 88 0.10 3.53 5.51
N THR A 89 -1.20 3.49 5.81
CA THR A 89 -2.03 2.31 5.56
C THR A 89 -2.17 2.03 4.06
N CYS A 90 -2.47 3.03 3.25
CA CYS A 90 -2.55 2.89 1.79
C CYS A 90 -1.21 2.41 1.21
N LYS A 91 -0.09 2.94 1.69
CA LYS A 91 1.25 2.49 1.29
C LYS A 91 1.47 1.02 1.63
N GLN A 92 1.15 0.60 2.86
CA GLN A 92 1.31 -0.79 3.30
C GLN A 92 0.47 -1.76 2.47
N ILE A 93 -0.78 -1.38 2.13
CA ILE A 93 -1.65 -2.19 1.28
C ILE A 93 -1.06 -2.30 -0.13
N ALA A 94 -0.60 -1.21 -0.72
CA ALA A 94 0.02 -1.20 -2.03
C ALA A 94 1.28 -2.08 -2.09
N ASP A 95 2.16 -1.98 -1.09
CA ASP A 95 3.38 -2.79 -0.99
C ASP A 95 3.04 -4.29 -0.82
N SER A 96 2.00 -4.61 -0.05
CA SER A 96 1.51 -5.99 0.12
C SER A 96 0.94 -6.55 -1.18
N GLN A 97 0.16 -5.79 -1.93
CA GLN A 97 -0.38 -6.20 -3.22
C GLN A 97 0.73 -6.41 -4.25
N ALA A 98 1.72 -5.51 -4.32
CA ALA A 98 2.87 -5.65 -5.20
C ALA A 98 3.68 -6.92 -4.90
N SER A 99 3.90 -7.25 -3.61
CA SER A 99 4.60 -8.47 -3.22
C SER A 99 3.83 -9.74 -3.58
N THR A 100 2.50 -9.73 -3.47
CA THR A 100 1.64 -10.86 -3.84
C THR A 100 1.63 -11.06 -5.36
N GLN A 101 1.57 -9.99 -6.14
CA GLN A 101 1.67 -10.07 -7.59
C GLN A 101 3.02 -10.64 -8.03
N LEU A 102 4.12 -10.21 -7.40
CA LEU A 102 5.46 -10.73 -7.71
C LEU A 102 5.56 -12.24 -7.48
N LYS A 103 5.01 -12.73 -6.36
CA LYS A 103 4.94 -14.18 -6.06
C LYS A 103 4.14 -14.94 -7.12
N ASN A 104 2.98 -14.43 -7.50
CA ASN A 104 2.14 -15.04 -8.54
C ASN A 104 2.87 -15.09 -9.91
N TRP A 105 3.62 -14.06 -10.28
CA TRP A 105 4.46 -14.05 -11.49
C TRP A 105 5.58 -15.08 -11.42
N GLN A 106 6.21 -15.23 -10.26
CA GLN A 106 7.24 -16.25 -10.06
C GLN A 106 6.65 -17.66 -10.21
N GLU A 107 5.54 -17.97 -9.54
CA GLU A 107 4.86 -19.26 -9.69
C GLU A 107 4.47 -19.55 -11.14
N LEU A 108 3.89 -18.58 -11.84
CA LEU A 108 3.54 -18.73 -13.24
C LEU A 108 4.76 -19.01 -14.11
N SER A 109 5.89 -18.37 -13.84
CA SER A 109 7.14 -18.61 -14.57
C SER A 109 7.70 -20.01 -14.34
N TYR A 110 7.60 -20.55 -13.12
CA TYR A 110 7.99 -21.93 -12.81
C TYR A 110 7.10 -22.93 -13.51
N LEU A 111 5.78 -22.75 -13.49
CA LEU A 111 4.83 -23.62 -14.17
C LEU A 111 5.05 -23.61 -15.70
N THR A 112 5.31 -22.46 -16.27
CA THR A 112 5.60 -22.35 -17.70
C THR A 112 6.88 -23.08 -18.08
N ARG A 113 7.96 -22.96 -17.28
CA ARG A 113 9.21 -23.70 -17.48
C ARG A 113 9.00 -25.21 -17.35
N ALA A 114 8.24 -25.64 -16.35
CA ALA A 114 7.93 -27.06 -16.17
C ALA A 114 7.17 -27.62 -17.38
N LYS A 115 6.19 -26.89 -17.90
CA LYS A 115 5.42 -27.27 -19.09
C LYS A 115 6.32 -27.39 -20.33
N ILE A 116 7.18 -26.42 -20.60
CA ILE A 116 8.12 -26.43 -21.72
C ILE A 116 9.07 -27.63 -21.62
N ASN A 117 9.59 -27.92 -20.43
CA ASN A 117 10.46 -29.08 -20.23
C ASN A 117 9.70 -30.39 -20.49
N THR A 118 8.47 -30.52 -20.03
CA THR A 118 7.64 -31.72 -20.26
C THR A 118 7.38 -31.94 -21.76
N GLU A 119 7.05 -30.89 -22.48
CA GLU A 119 6.86 -30.96 -23.94
C GLU A 119 8.15 -31.33 -24.68
N ARG A 120 9.29 -30.79 -24.25
CA ARG A 120 10.60 -31.16 -24.81
C ARG A 120 10.96 -32.61 -24.56
N TYR A 121 10.67 -33.14 -23.36
CA TYR A 121 10.86 -34.55 -23.07
C TYR A 121 9.97 -35.46 -23.92
N LYS A 122 8.70 -35.09 -24.08
CA LYS A 122 7.75 -35.84 -24.92
C LYS A 122 8.22 -35.87 -26.37
N SER A 123 8.61 -34.75 -26.95
CA SER A 123 9.14 -34.68 -28.31
C SER A 123 10.42 -35.52 -28.48
N ASN A 124 11.28 -35.55 -27.47
CA ASN A 124 12.54 -36.34 -27.51
C ASN A 124 12.26 -37.86 -27.43
N ILE A 125 11.23 -38.28 -26.70
CA ILE A 125 10.80 -39.68 -26.63
C ILE A 125 10.15 -40.09 -27.95
N GLU A 126 9.30 -39.25 -28.54
CA GLU A 126 8.66 -39.54 -29.82
C GLU A 126 9.70 -39.67 -30.94
N SER A 127 10.72 -38.79 -30.99
CA SER A 127 11.79 -38.90 -31.99
C SER A 127 12.63 -40.17 -31.82
N LYS A 128 12.88 -40.60 -30.60
CA LYS A 128 13.58 -41.87 -30.34
C LYS A 128 12.75 -43.10 -30.72
N LEU A 129 11.44 -43.07 -30.45
CA LEU A 129 10.51 -44.13 -30.85
C LEU A 129 10.44 -44.28 -32.37
N VAL A 130 10.35 -43.17 -33.11
CA VAL A 130 10.37 -43.16 -34.58
C VAL A 130 11.69 -43.75 -35.07
N SER A 131 12.83 -43.37 -34.53
CA SER A 131 14.15 -43.87 -34.93
C SER A 131 14.31 -45.38 -34.67
N LEU A 132 13.73 -45.90 -33.59
CA LEU A 132 13.73 -47.32 -33.28
C LEU A 132 12.84 -48.10 -34.25
N HIS A 133 11.68 -47.57 -34.61
CA HIS A 133 10.76 -48.19 -35.54
C HIS A 133 11.34 -48.29 -36.95
N VAL A 134 12.02 -47.24 -37.44
CA VAL A 134 12.74 -47.25 -38.70
C VAL A 134 13.84 -48.30 -38.69
N LYS A 135 14.63 -48.42 -37.62
CA LYS A 135 15.69 -49.39 -37.48
C LYS A 135 15.20 -50.85 -37.44
N GLN A 136 14.01 -51.07 -36.91
CA GLN A 136 13.37 -52.37 -36.90
C GLN A 136 12.84 -52.78 -38.28
N GLN A 137 12.35 -51.82 -39.08
CA GLN A 137 11.95 -52.05 -40.47
C GLN A 137 13.15 -52.41 -41.36
N ASP A 138 14.28 -51.69 -41.22
CA ASP A 138 15.50 -51.99 -41.95
C ASP A 138 16.04 -53.39 -41.65
N LEU A 139 15.98 -53.84 -40.39
CA LEU A 139 16.40 -55.19 -40.02
C LEU A 139 15.45 -56.30 -40.54
N SER A 140 14.17 -55.97 -40.75
CA SER A 140 13.22 -56.95 -41.33
C SER A 140 13.40 -57.13 -42.84
N LEU A 141 13.94 -56.13 -43.56
CA LEU A 141 14.24 -56.19 -44.98
C LEU A 141 15.54 -56.94 -45.31
N ILE A 142 16.44 -57.13 -44.34
CA ILE A 142 17.72 -57.84 -44.51
C ILE A 142 17.53 -59.37 -44.32
N HIS A 143 16.39 -59.82 -43.81
CA HIS A 143 16.09 -61.22 -43.51
C HIS A 143 15.23 -61.91 -44.59
N ILE A 144 15.02 -61.30 -45.74
CA ILE A 144 14.43 -61.90 -46.95
C ILE A 144 15.53 -62.13 -47.98
#